data_aa23cec19e6ef3e85858345374c7e26c
#
_entry.id   aa23cec19e6ef3e85858345374c7e26c
#
_cell.length_a   1.000
_cell.length_b   1.000
_cell.length_c   1.000
_cell.angle_alpha   90.00
_cell.angle_beta   90.00
_cell.angle_gamma   90.00
#
_symmetry.space_group_name_H-M   'P 1'
#
loop_
_entity.id
_entity.type
_entity.pdbx_description
1 polymer ?
#
loop_
_entity_poly.entity_id
_entity_poly.type
_entity_poly.pdbx_seq_one_letter_code
_entity_poly.pdbx_strand_id
1 'polypeptide(L)'
;MEEEKFTMPQIAFSKWPLDLVLDYVLKLHHRVIRENGPRLQALVLQLSFDEPRLKPVADAYNKSLNQLTRHLLTEERELFPYLYQLFEAERMHRHISPIHGGSVSHPIKRIKQEHEEAFNNLLEVYEKTNNYNPPADASEAYINVLKELRIYHNNLLEHMYLEDDLLFPRAYELEEKWVVANEEGWQVKNPYLESVK
;
A
#
# COMPACT_ATOMS: atom_id res chain seq x y z
N MET A 1 -9.50 -4.74 43.24
CA MET A 1 -9.96 -5.22 41.92
C MET A 1 -9.03 -4.60 40.92
N GLU A 2 -8.11 -5.43 40.42
CA GLU A 2 -7.26 -5.00 39.29
C GLU A 2 -8.15 -4.90 38.05
N GLU A 3 -8.19 -3.73 37.43
CA GLU A 3 -8.81 -3.56 36.11
C GLU A 3 -8.04 -4.43 35.12
N GLU A 4 -8.64 -5.54 34.68
CA GLU A 4 -8.14 -6.26 33.50
C GLU A 4 -8.08 -5.29 32.32
N LYS A 5 -6.87 -4.80 32.03
CA LYS A 5 -6.63 -4.03 30.81
C LYS A 5 -6.86 -4.96 29.62
N PHE A 6 -7.99 -4.79 28.97
CA PHE A 6 -8.29 -5.46 27.71
C PHE A 6 -7.30 -4.96 26.65
N THR A 7 -6.25 -5.73 26.42
CA THR A 7 -5.29 -5.47 25.35
C THR A 7 -5.79 -6.16 24.09
N MET A 8 -6.10 -5.37 23.07
CA MET A 8 -6.41 -5.92 21.75
C MET A 8 -5.23 -6.75 21.27
N PRO A 9 -5.45 -7.98 20.78
CA PRO A 9 -4.37 -8.76 20.21
C PRO A 9 -3.77 -8.04 19.02
N GLN A 10 -2.43 -7.95 19.00
CA GLN A 10 -1.75 -7.41 17.83
C GLN A 10 -1.97 -8.36 16.63
N ILE A 11 -2.38 -7.80 15.50
CA ILE A 11 -2.58 -8.56 14.28
C ILE A 11 -1.21 -9.04 13.77
N ALA A 12 -1.01 -10.36 13.73
CA ALA A 12 0.21 -10.95 13.21
C ALA A 12 0.04 -11.26 11.71
N PHE A 13 0.09 -10.26 10.87
CA PHE A 13 -0.08 -10.39 9.40
C PHE A 13 0.87 -11.41 8.77
N SER A 14 2.07 -11.58 9.31
CA SER A 14 3.04 -12.60 8.83
C SER A 14 2.54 -14.05 8.93
N LYS A 15 1.46 -14.29 9.67
CA LYS A 15 0.81 -15.60 9.80
C LYS A 15 -0.42 -15.77 8.89
N TRP A 16 -0.81 -14.73 8.19
CA TRP A 16 -1.95 -14.77 7.29
C TRP A 16 -1.59 -15.39 5.95
N PRO A 17 -2.55 -16.06 5.29
CA PRO A 17 -2.42 -16.40 3.87
C PRO A 17 -2.17 -15.14 3.04
N LEU A 18 -1.30 -15.24 2.03
CA LEU A 18 -0.88 -14.07 1.25
C LEU A 18 -2.03 -13.43 0.46
N ASP A 19 -2.94 -14.23 -0.05
CA ASP A 19 -4.15 -13.77 -0.71
C ASP A 19 -5.04 -12.95 0.23
N LEU A 20 -5.12 -13.35 1.52
CA LEU A 20 -5.85 -12.59 2.52
C LEU A 20 -5.14 -11.28 2.87
N VAL A 21 -3.80 -11.26 2.95
CA VAL A 21 -3.04 -10.02 3.15
C VAL A 21 -3.26 -9.06 1.99
N LEU A 22 -3.20 -9.56 0.75
CA LEU A 22 -3.45 -8.77 -0.45
C LEU A 22 -4.90 -8.24 -0.50
N ASP A 23 -5.88 -9.07 -0.15
CA ASP A 23 -7.27 -8.66 0.00
C ASP A 23 -7.45 -7.56 1.06
N TYR A 24 -6.72 -7.66 2.18
CA TYR A 24 -6.75 -6.66 3.26
C TYR A 24 -6.18 -5.32 2.78
N VAL A 25 -5.03 -5.34 2.10
CA VAL A 25 -4.46 -4.14 1.47
C VAL A 25 -5.47 -3.49 0.52
N LEU A 26 -6.00 -4.26 -0.41
CA LEU A 26 -6.91 -3.77 -1.44
C LEU A 26 -8.25 -3.25 -0.87
N LYS A 27 -8.87 -4.03 0.02
CA LYS A 27 -10.24 -3.77 0.51
C LYS A 27 -10.28 -2.81 1.70
N LEU A 28 -9.19 -2.66 2.43
CA LEU A 28 -9.09 -1.72 3.53
C LEU A 28 -8.24 -0.50 3.14
N HIS A 29 -6.94 -0.68 2.93
CA HIS A 29 -6.02 0.44 2.76
C HIS A 29 -6.28 1.23 1.48
N HIS A 30 -6.36 0.58 0.33
CA HIS A 30 -6.66 1.25 -0.94
C HIS A 30 -8.02 1.93 -0.93
N ARG A 31 -9.02 1.27 -0.35
CA ARG A 31 -10.36 1.85 -0.21
C ARG A 31 -10.35 3.08 0.69
N VAL A 32 -9.65 3.05 1.82
CA VAL A 32 -9.51 4.21 2.72
C VAL A 32 -8.84 5.37 2.00
N ILE A 33 -7.76 5.10 1.25
CA ILE A 33 -7.08 6.15 0.48
C ILE A 33 -8.02 6.78 -0.56
N ARG A 34 -8.79 5.97 -1.29
CA ARG A 34 -9.71 6.46 -2.33
C ARG A 34 -10.93 7.20 -1.79
N GLU A 35 -11.52 6.72 -0.70
CA GLU A 35 -12.75 7.28 -0.14
C GLU A 35 -12.45 8.46 0.80
N ASN A 36 -11.50 8.28 1.73
CA ASN A 36 -11.22 9.30 2.74
C ASN A 36 -10.19 10.33 2.27
N GLY A 37 -9.27 9.97 1.38
CA GLY A 37 -8.23 10.86 0.88
C GLY A 37 -8.80 12.16 0.28
N PRO A 38 -9.70 12.13 -0.72
CA PRO A 38 -10.30 13.33 -1.30
C PRO A 38 -11.13 14.14 -0.30
N ARG A 39 -11.86 13.46 0.61
CA ARG A 39 -12.64 14.12 1.65
C ARG A 39 -11.71 14.91 2.60
N LEU A 40 -10.65 14.30 3.05
CA LEU A 40 -9.67 14.93 3.96
C LEU A 40 -8.94 16.07 3.23
N GLN A 41 -8.60 15.91 1.97
CA GLN A 41 -8.03 16.97 1.13
C GLN A 41 -8.94 18.21 1.10
N ALA A 42 -10.23 18.03 0.86
CA ALA A 42 -11.20 19.11 0.84
C ALA A 42 -11.31 19.80 2.21
N LEU A 43 -11.29 19.03 3.31
CA LEU A 43 -11.35 19.59 4.67
C LEU A 43 -10.10 20.41 5.00
N VAL A 44 -8.90 19.90 4.71
CA VAL A 44 -7.64 20.64 4.96
C VAL A 44 -7.60 21.92 4.13
N LEU A 45 -7.97 21.83 2.85
CA LEU A 45 -8.01 22.97 1.95
C LEU A 45 -9.02 24.04 2.43
N GLN A 46 -10.24 23.64 2.76
CA GLN A 46 -11.27 24.55 3.25
C GLN A 46 -10.81 25.25 4.53
N LEU A 47 -10.28 24.50 5.49
CA LEU A 47 -9.82 25.07 6.75
C LEU A 47 -8.60 25.99 6.56
N SER A 48 -7.80 25.80 5.53
CA SER A 48 -6.64 26.65 5.23
C SER A 48 -6.99 28.09 4.85
N PHE A 49 -8.24 28.40 4.51
CA PHE A 49 -8.70 29.77 4.28
C PHE A 49 -8.86 30.56 5.58
N ASP A 50 -9.33 29.89 6.65
CA ASP A 50 -9.48 30.49 7.97
C ASP A 50 -8.21 30.37 8.82
N GLU A 51 -7.40 29.32 8.53
CA GLU A 51 -6.15 28.98 9.20
C GLU A 51 -4.98 28.93 8.21
N PRO A 52 -4.40 30.09 7.82
CA PRO A 52 -3.38 30.16 6.76
C PRO A 52 -2.14 29.27 6.99
N ARG A 53 -1.84 28.92 8.25
CA ARG A 53 -0.78 27.98 8.61
C ARG A 53 -1.01 26.55 8.08
N LEU A 54 -2.24 26.18 7.71
CA LEU A 54 -2.56 24.91 7.06
C LEU A 54 -2.37 24.92 5.54
N LYS A 55 -2.14 26.07 4.90
CA LYS A 55 -1.96 26.12 3.45
C LYS A 55 -0.80 25.24 2.96
N PRO A 56 0.41 25.32 3.58
CA PRO A 56 1.50 24.42 3.20
C PRO A 56 1.19 22.95 3.46
N VAL A 57 0.36 22.64 4.48
CA VAL A 57 -0.11 21.26 4.76
C VAL A 57 -1.04 20.79 3.66
N ALA A 58 -1.99 21.64 3.21
CA ALA A 58 -2.91 21.32 2.12
C ALA A 58 -2.16 21.04 0.82
N ASP A 59 -1.14 21.83 0.50
CA ASP A 59 -0.32 21.66 -0.71
C ASP A 59 0.46 20.35 -0.67
N ALA A 60 1.13 20.03 0.45
CA ALA A 60 1.88 18.77 0.63
C ALA A 60 0.95 17.54 0.59
N TYR A 61 -0.19 17.61 1.28
CA TYR A 61 -1.18 16.53 1.28
C TYR A 61 -1.77 16.28 -0.12
N ASN A 62 -2.12 17.35 -0.84
CA ASN A 62 -2.61 17.27 -2.22
C ASN A 62 -1.60 16.56 -3.14
N LYS A 63 -0.33 16.92 -3.04
CA LYS A 63 0.75 16.29 -3.80
C LYS A 63 0.84 14.79 -3.50
N SER A 64 0.84 14.41 -2.22
CA SER A 64 0.84 13.01 -1.77
C SER A 64 -0.36 12.23 -2.31
N LEU A 65 -1.58 12.75 -2.14
CA LEU A 65 -2.80 12.07 -2.56
C LEU A 65 -2.86 11.85 -4.08
N ASN A 66 -2.45 12.84 -4.88
CA ASN A 66 -2.43 12.71 -6.33
C ASN A 66 -1.43 11.64 -6.81
N GLN A 67 -0.30 11.51 -6.13
CA GLN A 67 0.69 10.48 -6.41
C GLN A 67 0.16 9.10 -6.04
N LEU A 68 -0.37 8.95 -4.82
CA LEU A 68 -0.95 7.71 -4.34
C LEU A 68 -2.11 7.21 -5.21
N THR A 69 -2.98 8.11 -5.67
CA THR A 69 -4.10 7.71 -6.54
C THR A 69 -3.62 7.03 -7.83
N ARG A 70 -2.52 7.49 -8.42
CA ARG A 70 -1.94 6.86 -9.62
C ARG A 70 -1.24 5.55 -9.28
N HIS A 71 -0.51 5.52 -8.17
CA HIS A 71 0.15 4.36 -7.63
C HIS A 71 -0.82 3.18 -7.43
N LEU A 72 -1.91 3.39 -6.67
CA LEU A 72 -2.93 2.36 -6.44
C LEU A 72 -3.51 1.81 -7.74
N LEU A 73 -3.73 2.65 -8.76
CA LEU A 73 -4.24 2.18 -10.05
C LEU A 73 -3.27 1.25 -10.77
N THR A 74 -1.97 1.50 -10.65
CA THR A 74 -0.94 0.65 -11.23
C THR A 74 -0.90 -0.72 -10.55
N GLU A 75 -0.95 -0.73 -9.23
CA GLU A 75 -0.97 -1.99 -8.47
C GLU A 75 -2.21 -2.82 -8.79
N GLU A 76 -3.37 -2.22 -8.71
CA GLU A 76 -4.64 -2.91 -8.91
C GLU A 76 -4.84 -3.45 -10.33
N ARG A 77 -4.23 -2.79 -11.34
CA ARG A 77 -4.38 -3.19 -12.75
C ARG A 77 -3.29 -4.12 -13.25
N GLU A 78 -2.09 -3.97 -12.72
CA GLU A 78 -0.91 -4.64 -13.27
C GLU A 78 -0.34 -5.69 -12.29
N LEU A 79 0.02 -5.28 -11.07
CA LEU A 79 0.76 -6.13 -10.15
C LEU A 79 -0.14 -7.09 -9.38
N PHE A 80 -1.18 -6.61 -8.71
CA PHE A 80 -2.02 -7.42 -7.83
C PHE A 80 -2.71 -8.60 -8.52
N PRO A 81 -3.23 -8.47 -9.76
CA PRO A 81 -3.76 -9.62 -10.48
C PRO A 81 -2.72 -10.73 -10.69
N TYR A 82 -1.45 -10.34 -10.87
CA TYR A 82 -0.38 -11.32 -11.02
C TYR A 82 0.05 -11.93 -9.68
N LEU A 83 0.07 -11.14 -8.59
CA LEU A 83 0.31 -11.69 -7.25
C LEU A 83 -0.72 -12.76 -6.89
N TYR A 84 -2.01 -12.53 -7.19
CA TYR A 84 -3.03 -13.58 -7.02
C TYR A 84 -2.71 -14.84 -7.82
N GLN A 85 -2.23 -14.72 -9.06
CA GLN A 85 -1.82 -15.87 -9.87
C GLN A 85 -0.64 -16.62 -9.23
N LEU A 86 0.36 -15.90 -8.68
CA LEU A 86 1.49 -16.51 -7.97
C LEU A 86 1.03 -17.26 -6.70
N PHE A 87 0.13 -16.68 -5.92
CA PHE A 87 -0.40 -17.32 -4.72
C PHE A 87 -1.25 -18.55 -5.07
N GLU A 88 -2.02 -18.49 -6.14
CA GLU A 88 -2.78 -19.61 -6.66
C GLU A 88 -1.84 -20.71 -7.21
N ALA A 89 -0.77 -20.34 -7.89
CA ALA A 89 0.25 -21.26 -8.39
C ALA A 89 0.91 -22.05 -7.25
N GLU A 90 1.26 -21.40 -6.15
CA GLU A 90 1.77 -22.04 -4.93
C GLU A 90 0.73 -23.00 -4.34
N ARG A 91 -0.52 -22.56 -4.19
CA ARG A 91 -1.59 -23.38 -3.63
C ARG A 91 -1.90 -24.62 -4.45
N MET A 92 -1.85 -24.50 -5.79
CA MET A 92 -2.15 -25.58 -6.74
C MET A 92 -0.91 -26.38 -7.16
N HIS A 93 0.29 -26.01 -6.72
CA HIS A 93 1.57 -26.61 -7.11
C HIS A 93 1.72 -26.65 -8.64
N ARG A 94 1.43 -25.56 -9.33
CA ARG A 94 1.48 -25.46 -10.79
C ARG A 94 2.32 -24.29 -11.27
N HIS A 95 2.99 -24.47 -12.40
CA HIS A 95 3.69 -23.36 -13.04
C HIS A 95 2.75 -22.42 -13.77
N ILE A 96 3.15 -21.15 -13.84
CA ILE A 96 2.44 -20.09 -14.55
C ILE A 96 3.39 -19.32 -15.46
N SER A 97 2.83 -18.51 -16.35
CA SER A 97 3.57 -17.59 -17.21
C SER A 97 4.13 -16.42 -16.41
N PRO A 98 5.27 -15.84 -16.85
CA PRO A 98 5.77 -14.59 -16.30
C PRO A 98 4.75 -13.46 -16.48
N ILE A 99 4.86 -12.44 -15.61
CA ILE A 99 4.12 -11.19 -15.80
C ILE A 99 4.51 -10.53 -17.13
N HIS A 100 3.61 -9.78 -17.73
CA HIS A 100 3.94 -8.97 -18.90
C HIS A 100 5.12 -8.03 -18.58
N GLY A 101 6.22 -8.15 -19.33
CA GLY A 101 7.47 -7.42 -19.04
C GLY A 101 8.55 -8.25 -18.34
N GLY A 102 8.28 -9.52 -17.95
CA GLY A 102 9.28 -10.51 -17.63
C GLY A 102 9.40 -10.95 -16.21
N SER A 103 9.43 -10.05 -15.29
CA SER A 103 9.58 -10.35 -13.86
C SER A 103 8.86 -9.33 -13.02
N VAL A 104 8.34 -9.77 -11.89
CA VAL A 104 7.76 -8.87 -10.86
C VAL A 104 8.77 -7.86 -10.32
N SER A 105 10.06 -8.09 -10.52
CA SER A 105 11.12 -7.20 -10.03
C SER A 105 11.00 -5.78 -10.59
N HIS A 106 10.56 -5.63 -11.85
CA HIS A 106 10.43 -4.31 -12.47
C HIS A 106 9.27 -3.49 -11.87
N PRO A 107 8.01 -4.00 -11.84
CA PRO A 107 6.91 -3.27 -11.23
C PRO A 107 7.13 -3.06 -9.73
N ILE A 108 7.61 -4.05 -8.97
CA ILE A 108 7.87 -3.91 -7.54
C ILE A 108 8.91 -2.82 -7.27
N LYS A 109 10.02 -2.79 -8.02
CA LYS A 109 11.04 -1.75 -7.85
C LYS A 109 10.47 -0.34 -8.07
N ARG A 110 9.62 -0.17 -9.09
CA ARG A 110 8.94 1.10 -9.35
C ARG A 110 8.02 1.49 -8.19
N ILE A 111 7.20 0.54 -7.71
CA ILE A 111 6.27 0.75 -6.60
C ILE A 111 7.01 1.14 -5.33
N LYS A 112 8.12 0.47 -4.99
CA LYS A 112 8.94 0.83 -3.83
C LYS A 112 9.52 2.25 -3.92
N GLN A 113 9.88 2.72 -5.10
CA GLN A 113 10.28 4.11 -5.31
C GLN A 113 9.11 5.08 -5.10
N GLU A 114 7.91 4.72 -5.58
CA GLU A 114 6.69 5.50 -5.37
C GLU A 114 6.29 5.54 -3.89
N HIS A 115 6.52 4.44 -3.13
CA HIS A 115 6.36 4.38 -1.66
C HIS A 115 7.30 5.35 -0.95
N GLU A 116 8.60 5.35 -1.31
CA GLU A 116 9.59 6.27 -0.75
C GLU A 116 9.19 7.74 -0.99
N GLU A 117 8.74 8.06 -2.20
CA GLU A 117 8.25 9.40 -2.53
C GLU A 117 6.98 9.76 -1.76
N ALA A 118 6.03 8.83 -1.63
CA ALA A 118 4.79 9.02 -0.86
C ALA A 118 5.09 9.24 0.63
N PHE A 119 6.01 8.46 1.19
CA PHE A 119 6.49 8.62 2.55
C PHE A 119 7.10 10.00 2.78
N ASN A 120 7.99 10.45 1.88
CA ASN A 120 8.62 11.78 1.99
C ASN A 120 7.60 12.92 1.92
N ASN A 121 6.59 12.82 1.04
CA ASN A 121 5.50 13.81 0.99
C ASN A 121 4.68 13.81 2.29
N LEU A 122 4.46 12.65 2.89
CA LEU A 122 3.73 12.53 4.15
C LEU A 122 4.55 13.00 5.35
N LEU A 123 5.86 12.80 5.32
CA LEU A 123 6.79 13.36 6.30
C LEU A 123 6.74 14.89 6.28
N GLU A 124 6.61 15.52 5.11
CA GLU A 124 6.41 16.96 5.00
C GLU A 124 5.13 17.43 5.72
N VAL A 125 4.03 16.68 5.57
CA VAL A 125 2.78 16.96 6.31
C VAL A 125 2.98 16.83 7.82
N TYR A 126 3.68 15.78 8.26
CA TYR A 126 3.99 15.52 9.66
C TYR A 126 4.79 16.66 10.30
N GLU A 127 5.85 17.12 9.62
CA GLU A 127 6.70 18.22 10.08
C GLU A 127 5.94 19.55 10.13
N LYS A 128 5.19 19.89 9.06
CA LYS A 128 4.42 21.12 8.97
C LYS A 128 3.27 21.20 10.00
N THR A 129 2.85 20.06 10.55
CA THR A 129 1.82 19.98 11.60
C THR A 129 2.40 19.82 13.01
N ASN A 130 3.71 19.99 13.18
CA ASN A 130 4.39 19.73 14.45
C ASN A 130 4.04 18.33 15.00
N ASN A 131 4.21 17.30 14.17
CA ASN A 131 3.90 15.92 14.53
C ASN A 131 2.41 15.70 14.87
N TYR A 132 1.52 16.37 14.14
CA TYR A 132 0.08 16.41 14.38
C TYR A 132 -0.31 16.97 15.77
N ASN A 133 0.54 17.81 16.37
CA ASN A 133 0.24 18.47 17.63
C ASN A 133 -0.38 19.86 17.35
N PRO A 134 -1.60 20.12 17.83
CA PRO A 134 -2.25 21.39 17.62
C PRO A 134 -1.56 22.50 18.42
N PRO A 135 -1.47 23.72 17.88
CA PRO A 135 -1.06 24.88 18.66
C PRO A 135 -2.08 25.20 19.74
N ALA A 136 -1.67 25.96 20.76
CA ALA A 136 -2.51 26.26 21.93
C ALA A 136 -3.80 27.03 21.59
N ASP A 137 -3.78 27.77 20.48
CA ASP A 137 -4.90 28.59 19.99
C ASP A 137 -5.72 27.88 18.89
N ALA A 138 -5.48 26.59 18.66
CA ALA A 138 -6.16 25.82 17.60
C ALA A 138 -7.67 25.74 17.85
N SER A 139 -8.44 25.96 16.79
CA SER A 139 -9.86 25.70 16.79
C SER A 139 -10.15 24.18 16.89
N GLU A 140 -11.36 23.81 17.29
CA GLU A 140 -11.79 22.39 17.32
C GLU A 140 -11.69 21.75 15.93
N ALA A 141 -12.04 22.49 14.87
CA ALA A 141 -11.91 22.03 13.49
C ALA A 141 -10.45 21.72 13.12
N TYR A 142 -9.52 22.57 13.55
CA TYR A 142 -8.08 22.34 13.35
C TYR A 142 -7.62 21.06 14.03
N ILE A 143 -7.99 20.88 15.30
CA ILE A 143 -7.64 19.67 16.08
C ILE A 143 -8.19 18.42 15.41
N ASN A 144 -9.42 18.47 14.92
CA ASN A 144 -10.04 17.31 14.25
C ASN A 144 -9.36 16.98 12.93
N VAL A 145 -8.97 17.95 12.12
CA VAL A 145 -8.21 17.74 10.89
C VAL A 145 -6.86 17.07 11.17
N LEU A 146 -6.13 17.52 12.20
CA LEU A 146 -4.86 16.89 12.58
C LEU A 146 -5.04 15.43 13.02
N LYS A 147 -6.11 15.11 13.75
CA LYS A 147 -6.42 13.71 14.12
C LYS A 147 -6.68 12.86 12.88
N GLU A 148 -7.45 13.35 11.91
CA GLU A 148 -7.73 12.63 10.66
C GLU A 148 -6.47 12.45 9.82
N LEU A 149 -5.62 13.48 9.71
CA LEU A 149 -4.32 13.38 9.04
C LEU A 149 -3.42 12.32 9.68
N ARG A 150 -3.37 12.23 11.01
CA ARG A 150 -2.62 11.19 11.73
C ARG A 150 -3.16 9.78 11.42
N ILE A 151 -4.48 9.60 11.42
CA ILE A 151 -5.12 8.32 11.10
C ILE A 151 -4.77 7.90 9.66
N TYR A 152 -4.85 8.84 8.72
CA TYR A 152 -4.48 8.61 7.33
C TYR A 152 -3.00 8.24 7.17
N HIS A 153 -2.11 8.94 7.89
CA HIS A 153 -0.68 8.64 7.93
C HIS A 153 -0.42 7.19 8.39
N ASN A 154 -1.00 6.80 9.53
CA ASN A 154 -0.82 5.46 10.07
C ASN A 154 -1.36 4.38 9.11
N ASN A 155 -2.48 4.64 8.44
CA ASN A 155 -3.02 3.75 7.43
C ASN A 155 -2.04 3.56 6.26
N LEU A 156 -1.40 4.63 5.80
CA LEU A 156 -0.42 4.54 4.71
C LEU A 156 0.86 3.80 5.14
N LEU A 157 1.33 4.00 6.38
CA LEU A 157 2.50 3.26 6.89
C LEU A 157 2.22 1.76 6.97
N GLU A 158 1.04 1.37 7.45
CA GLU A 158 0.65 -0.05 7.50
C GLU A 158 0.50 -0.65 6.10
N HIS A 159 -0.09 0.08 5.16
CA HIS A 159 -0.19 -0.28 3.76
C HIS A 159 1.20 -0.62 3.17
N MET A 160 2.13 0.33 3.22
CA MET A 160 3.50 0.13 2.70
C MET A 160 4.22 -1.04 3.40
N TYR A 161 4.06 -1.19 4.71
CA TYR A 161 4.64 -2.32 5.44
C TYR A 161 4.12 -3.67 4.93
N LEU A 162 2.81 -3.79 4.72
CA LEU A 162 2.21 -5.05 4.24
C LEU A 162 2.72 -5.43 2.84
N GLU A 163 2.96 -4.44 1.99
CA GLU A 163 3.47 -4.67 0.64
C GLU A 163 4.98 -4.87 0.63
N ASP A 164 5.74 -3.95 1.17
CA ASP A 164 7.20 -3.95 1.09
C ASP A 164 7.86 -5.07 1.89
N ASP A 165 7.30 -5.41 3.06
CA ASP A 165 7.91 -6.36 3.99
C ASP A 165 7.24 -7.75 3.97
N LEU A 166 6.01 -7.87 3.47
CA LEU A 166 5.31 -9.16 3.43
C LEU A 166 5.01 -9.65 2.01
N LEU A 167 4.29 -8.86 1.19
CA LEU A 167 3.82 -9.33 -0.12
C LEU A 167 4.94 -9.40 -1.16
N PHE A 168 5.74 -8.35 -1.30
CA PHE A 168 6.76 -8.28 -2.34
C PHE A 168 7.91 -9.26 -2.15
N PRO A 169 8.46 -9.49 -0.95
CA PRO A 169 9.46 -10.54 -0.75
C PRO A 169 8.96 -11.92 -1.14
N ARG A 170 7.70 -12.23 -0.78
CA ARG A 170 7.09 -13.50 -1.15
C ARG A 170 6.79 -13.61 -2.65
N ALA A 171 6.48 -12.51 -3.31
CA ALA A 171 6.31 -12.50 -4.76
C ALA A 171 7.58 -12.91 -5.50
N TYR A 172 8.76 -12.45 -5.06
CA TYR A 172 10.05 -12.88 -5.63
C TYR A 172 10.28 -14.38 -5.44
N GLU A 173 10.07 -14.90 -4.22
CA GLU A 173 10.26 -16.31 -3.91
C GLU A 173 9.32 -17.21 -4.76
N LEU A 174 8.07 -16.79 -4.91
CA LEU A 174 7.08 -17.53 -5.68
C LEU A 174 7.32 -17.45 -7.18
N GLU A 175 7.79 -16.31 -7.68
CA GLU A 175 8.19 -16.17 -9.07
C GLU A 175 9.33 -17.13 -9.40
N GLU A 176 10.38 -17.16 -8.58
CA GLU A 176 11.51 -18.07 -8.77
C GLU A 176 11.06 -19.55 -8.77
N LYS A 177 10.11 -19.88 -7.92
CA LYS A 177 9.63 -21.26 -7.75
C LYS A 177 8.65 -21.72 -8.83
N TRP A 178 7.74 -20.84 -9.26
CA TRP A 178 6.57 -21.23 -10.05
C TRP A 178 6.52 -20.65 -11.45
N VAL A 179 7.43 -19.75 -11.80
CA VAL A 179 7.44 -19.16 -13.14
C VAL A 179 8.49 -19.81 -14.00
N VAL A 180 8.08 -20.33 -15.14
CA VAL A 180 8.97 -20.95 -16.13
C VAL A 180 8.87 -20.16 -17.43
N ALA A 181 9.98 -19.51 -17.80
CA ALA A 181 10.15 -18.90 -19.11
C ALA A 181 11.11 -19.74 -19.95
N ASN A 182 10.82 -19.93 -21.23
CA ASN A 182 11.75 -20.55 -22.16
C ASN A 182 12.57 -19.51 -22.93
N GLU A 183 13.66 -19.96 -23.57
CA GLU A 183 14.60 -19.11 -24.29
C GLU A 183 14.00 -18.38 -25.52
N GLU A 184 12.80 -18.78 -25.97
CA GLU A 184 12.11 -18.20 -27.13
C GLU A 184 11.14 -17.08 -26.77
N GLY A 185 11.32 -16.47 -25.61
CA GLY A 185 10.55 -15.30 -25.16
C GLY A 185 9.08 -15.60 -24.85
N TRP A 186 8.75 -15.73 -23.60
CA TRP A 186 7.40 -15.67 -23.04
C TRP A 186 6.44 -16.84 -23.30
N GLN A 187 6.91 -18.00 -23.78
CA GLN A 187 6.09 -19.20 -23.81
C GLN A 187 6.44 -20.12 -22.64
N VAL A 188 5.43 -20.48 -21.86
CA VAL A 188 5.57 -21.41 -20.74
C VAL A 188 5.81 -22.81 -21.26
N LYS A 189 6.93 -23.43 -20.92
CA LYS A 189 7.05 -24.88 -20.99
C LYS A 189 6.30 -25.49 -19.81
N ASN A 190 5.27 -26.30 -20.09
CA ASN A 190 4.65 -27.10 -19.06
C ASN A 190 5.52 -28.35 -18.83
N PRO A 191 6.27 -28.44 -17.72
CA PRO A 191 7.19 -29.57 -17.49
C PRO A 191 6.45 -30.89 -17.32
N TYR A 192 5.13 -30.88 -17.11
CA TYR A 192 4.32 -32.11 -17.00
C TYR A 192 3.88 -32.66 -18.35
N LEU A 193 4.00 -31.96 -19.49
CA LEU A 193 3.69 -32.45 -20.80
C LEU A 193 4.87 -33.22 -21.43
N GLU A 194 6.09 -33.10 -20.92
CA GLU A 194 7.27 -33.84 -21.41
C GLU A 194 7.45 -35.21 -20.75
N SER A 195 6.72 -35.50 -19.66
CA SER A 195 6.82 -36.80 -18.94
C SER A 195 5.85 -37.88 -19.44
N VAL A 196 5.08 -37.63 -20.48
CA VAL A 196 4.14 -38.60 -21.09
C VAL A 196 4.58 -38.93 -22.53
N LYS A 197 5.80 -39.44 -22.66
CA LYS A 197 6.26 -40.13 -23.89
C LYS A 197 6.85 -41.47 -23.53
#